data_ac48747178d207239ddcc0f8ad82b348
#
_entry.id   ac48747178d207239ddcc0f8ad82b348
#
_cell.length_a   1.000
_cell.length_b   1.000
_cell.length_c   1.000
_cell.angle_alpha   90.00
_cell.angle_beta   90.00
_cell.angle_gamma   90.00
#
_symmetry.space_group_name_H-M   'P 1'
#
loop_
_entity.id
_entity.type
_entity.pdbx_description
1 polymer ?
#
loop_
_entity_poly.entity_id
_entity_poly.type
_entity_poly.pdbx_seq_one_letter_code
_entity_poly.pdbx_strand_id
1 'polypeptide(L)'
;MKRVFTTISLALVALVACNKAEEPVAAEQQGSVSISCNVTSEVEDTRAEVSCTQPAIDEFSLTIDGISQDYHAEYASVAEFQESYLHNGRYKASVKAGDLNVEGYDCATFEGEAEFKVVSRQHTDVEVTATIANSLVKVEVTEAFKSYFAGGYEFTLKTELGNEYDVTEQSNYLFVAPTSIEILATATKQPNESGAEGKVITLPTERIENLKPRTTYVVKFDVSTAGDATLQITLNDSLVEERNIDNELNQYA
;
A
#
# COMPACT_ATOMS: atom_id res chain seq x y z
N MET A 1 -71.49 -48.08 -63.51
CA MET A 1 -70.13 -47.95 -62.97
C MET A 1 -70.07 -46.63 -62.26
N LYS A 2 -70.20 -46.65 -60.92
CA LYS A 2 -70.05 -45.47 -60.06
C LYS A 2 -68.94 -45.77 -59.07
N ARG A 3 -67.82 -45.07 -59.13
CA ARG A 3 -66.69 -45.19 -58.20
C ARG A 3 -66.96 -44.26 -57.04
N VAL A 4 -67.03 -44.81 -55.83
CA VAL A 4 -67.11 -44.07 -54.59
C VAL A 4 -65.69 -43.83 -54.12
N PHE A 5 -65.30 -42.57 -54.00
CA PHE A 5 -64.03 -42.16 -53.34
C PHE A 5 -64.29 -41.88 -51.88
N THR A 6 -63.68 -42.69 -51.06
CA THR A 6 -63.69 -42.51 -49.55
C THR A 6 -62.46 -41.67 -49.21
N THR A 7 -62.66 -40.46 -48.74
CA THR A 7 -61.63 -39.60 -48.23
C THR A 7 -61.40 -39.90 -46.73
N ILE A 8 -60.24 -40.44 -46.44
CA ILE A 8 -59.77 -40.62 -45.04
C ILE A 8 -59.15 -39.34 -44.61
N SER A 9 -59.78 -38.67 -43.63
CA SER A 9 -59.28 -37.46 -42.96
C SER A 9 -58.35 -37.86 -41.84
N LEU A 10 -57.05 -37.65 -42.04
CA LEU A 10 -56.04 -37.91 -41.00
C LEU A 10 -55.91 -36.67 -40.06
N ALA A 11 -56.47 -36.78 -38.84
CA ALA A 11 -56.33 -35.72 -37.87
C ALA A 11 -54.93 -35.81 -37.24
N LEU A 12 -54.05 -34.81 -37.54
CA LEU A 12 -52.76 -34.67 -36.98
C LEU A 12 -52.90 -33.95 -35.62
N VAL A 13 -52.82 -34.71 -34.52
CA VAL A 13 -52.75 -34.15 -33.15
C VAL A 13 -51.32 -33.69 -32.94
N ALA A 14 -51.08 -32.38 -33.00
CA ALA A 14 -49.83 -31.79 -32.60
C ALA A 14 -49.77 -31.78 -31.07
N LEU A 15 -48.99 -32.69 -30.49
CA LEU A 15 -48.54 -32.61 -29.08
C LEU A 15 -47.53 -31.49 -28.98
N VAL A 16 -47.97 -30.33 -28.51
CA VAL A 16 -47.07 -29.27 -28.04
C VAL A 16 -46.50 -29.76 -26.70
N ALA A 17 -45.36 -30.46 -26.79
CA ALA A 17 -44.51 -30.65 -25.60
C ALA A 17 -43.97 -29.28 -25.22
N CYS A 18 -44.50 -28.66 -24.16
CA CYS A 18 -43.83 -27.61 -23.45
C CYS A 18 -42.55 -28.22 -22.88
N ASN A 19 -41.45 -28.09 -23.63
CA ASN A 19 -40.13 -28.17 -23.03
C ASN A 19 -40.01 -26.94 -22.12
N LYS A 20 -40.37 -27.08 -20.83
CA LYS A 20 -39.76 -26.28 -19.79
C LYS A 20 -38.28 -26.60 -19.87
N ALA A 21 -37.49 -25.71 -20.48
CA ALA A 21 -36.08 -25.73 -20.27
C ALA A 21 -35.94 -25.69 -18.74
N GLU A 22 -35.45 -26.77 -18.15
CA GLU A 22 -34.99 -26.77 -16.76
C GLU A 22 -33.88 -25.73 -16.76
N GLU A 23 -34.14 -24.56 -16.15
CA GLU A 23 -33.09 -23.64 -15.80
C GLU A 23 -32.09 -24.45 -14.98
N PRO A 24 -30.79 -24.39 -15.31
CA PRO A 24 -29.78 -25.17 -14.62
C PRO A 24 -29.87 -24.85 -13.13
N VAL A 25 -30.04 -25.88 -12.31
CA VAL A 25 -30.21 -25.80 -10.83
C VAL A 25 -29.09 -24.99 -10.17
N ALA A 26 -27.96 -24.82 -10.84
CA ALA A 26 -26.84 -23.94 -10.46
C ALA A 26 -27.23 -22.45 -10.32
N ALA A 27 -28.12 -21.93 -11.18
CA ALA A 27 -28.50 -20.51 -11.15
C ALA A 27 -29.34 -20.15 -9.90
N GLU A 28 -29.96 -21.11 -9.24
CA GLU A 28 -30.76 -20.86 -8.04
C GLU A 28 -29.94 -20.53 -6.78
N GLN A 29 -28.62 -20.83 -6.79
CA GLN A 29 -27.71 -20.61 -5.66
C GLN A 29 -26.67 -19.51 -5.91
N GLN A 30 -26.78 -18.77 -6.99
CA GLN A 30 -25.85 -17.72 -7.37
C GLN A 30 -26.47 -16.33 -7.26
N GLY A 31 -25.64 -15.34 -6.89
CA GLY A 31 -25.93 -13.93 -7.02
C GLY A 31 -24.90 -13.26 -7.93
N SER A 32 -25.26 -12.13 -8.55
CA SER A 32 -24.29 -11.36 -9.34
C SER A 32 -23.48 -10.42 -8.45
N VAL A 33 -22.24 -10.14 -8.85
CA VAL A 33 -21.29 -9.30 -8.12
C VAL A 33 -20.63 -8.32 -9.07
N SER A 34 -20.57 -7.04 -8.69
CA SER A 34 -19.72 -6.02 -9.29
C SER A 34 -18.65 -5.60 -8.29
N ILE A 35 -17.41 -5.40 -8.74
CA ILE A 35 -16.31 -4.93 -7.91
C ILE A 35 -15.76 -3.63 -8.49
N SER A 36 -15.62 -2.63 -7.62
CA SER A 36 -14.97 -1.36 -7.93
C SER A 36 -13.82 -1.12 -6.96
N CYS A 37 -12.80 -0.39 -7.41
CA CYS A 37 -11.65 0.01 -6.61
C CYS A 37 -11.61 1.53 -6.48
N ASN A 38 -11.49 2.03 -5.25
CA ASN A 38 -11.20 3.42 -4.92
C ASN A 38 -9.79 3.53 -4.38
N VAL A 39 -9.04 4.56 -4.76
CA VAL A 39 -7.63 4.73 -4.37
C VAL A 39 -7.50 5.98 -3.50
N THR A 40 -6.78 5.87 -2.38
CA THR A 40 -6.44 7.02 -1.53
C THR A 40 -4.97 6.97 -1.11
N SER A 41 -4.31 8.13 -1.15
CA SER A 41 -2.95 8.33 -0.66
C SER A 41 -2.91 8.97 0.74
N GLU A 42 -4.01 8.97 1.47
CA GLU A 42 -4.05 9.45 2.85
C GLU A 42 -3.21 8.56 3.77
N VAL A 43 -2.38 9.16 4.63
CA VAL A 43 -1.70 8.45 5.71
C VAL A 43 -2.62 8.26 6.91
N GLU A 44 -2.33 7.24 7.71
CA GLU A 44 -3.08 6.94 8.92
C GLU A 44 -2.97 8.13 9.91
N ASP A 45 -3.84 8.23 10.87
CA ASP A 45 -3.93 9.23 11.94
C ASP A 45 -4.18 10.68 11.51
N THR A 46 -3.40 11.28 10.62
CA THR A 46 -3.57 12.69 10.21
C THR A 46 -4.53 12.86 9.04
N ARG A 47 -4.78 11.79 8.27
CA ARG A 47 -5.49 11.82 6.97
C ARG A 47 -4.89 12.83 5.99
N ALA A 48 -3.60 13.14 6.16
CA ALA A 48 -2.87 13.96 5.20
C ALA A 48 -2.61 13.16 3.93
N GLU A 49 -2.88 13.75 2.78
CA GLU A 49 -2.52 13.16 1.50
C GLU A 49 -1.02 13.24 1.27
N VAL A 50 -0.42 12.13 0.88
CA VAL A 50 0.96 12.08 0.43
C VAL A 50 1.00 12.26 -1.08
N SER A 51 1.85 13.18 -1.53
CA SER A 51 2.09 13.36 -2.96
C SER A 51 2.86 12.15 -3.52
N CYS A 52 2.16 11.30 -4.24
CA CYS A 52 2.70 10.17 -4.98
C CYS A 52 1.86 9.92 -6.24
N THR A 53 2.42 9.21 -7.21
CA THR A 53 1.67 8.77 -8.37
C THR A 53 0.67 7.69 -7.94
N GLN A 54 -0.62 7.95 -8.12
CA GLN A 54 -1.66 6.96 -7.89
C GLN A 54 -1.77 6.05 -9.11
N PRO A 55 -1.83 4.71 -8.94
CA PRO A 55 -2.01 3.79 -10.04
C PRO A 55 -3.40 3.97 -10.69
N ALA A 56 -3.46 3.73 -11.99
CA ALA A 56 -4.75 3.60 -12.69
C ALA A 56 -5.44 2.28 -12.30
N ILE A 57 -6.76 2.22 -12.46
CA ILE A 57 -7.55 1.04 -12.04
C ILE A 57 -7.14 -0.25 -12.76
N ASP A 58 -6.67 -0.13 -13.99
CA ASP A 58 -6.16 -1.24 -14.79
C ASP A 58 -4.78 -1.76 -14.35
N GLU A 59 -4.10 -1.05 -13.45
CA GLU A 59 -2.84 -1.49 -12.84
C GLU A 59 -3.04 -2.29 -11.55
N PHE A 60 -4.29 -2.33 -11.01
CA PHE A 60 -4.61 -3.15 -9.83
C PHE A 60 -4.96 -4.59 -10.22
N SER A 61 -4.21 -5.56 -9.72
CA SER A 61 -4.64 -6.95 -9.69
C SER A 61 -5.81 -7.13 -8.72
N LEU A 62 -6.66 -8.13 -8.96
CA LEU A 62 -7.77 -8.50 -8.09
C LEU A 62 -7.71 -9.98 -7.76
N THR A 63 -7.83 -10.31 -6.48
CA THR A 63 -8.02 -11.67 -6.00
C THR A 63 -9.35 -11.77 -5.27
N ILE A 64 -10.10 -12.83 -5.50
CA ILE A 64 -11.35 -13.13 -4.80
C ILE A 64 -11.22 -14.48 -4.13
N ASP A 65 -11.30 -14.51 -2.81
CA ASP A 65 -11.22 -15.71 -1.98
C ASP A 65 -12.56 -16.00 -1.30
N GLY A 66 -12.96 -17.27 -1.28
CA GLY A 66 -14.08 -17.73 -0.48
C GLY A 66 -13.69 -17.82 0.99
N ILE A 67 -14.48 -17.19 1.90
CA ILE A 67 -14.26 -17.28 3.34
C ILE A 67 -14.94 -18.53 3.92
N SER A 68 -16.10 -18.89 3.39
CA SER A 68 -16.93 -19.99 3.86
C SER A 68 -17.01 -21.17 2.90
N GLN A 69 -16.37 -21.10 1.76
CA GLN A 69 -16.34 -22.09 0.70
C GLN A 69 -14.97 -22.13 0.02
N ASP A 70 -14.69 -23.23 -0.65
CA ASP A 70 -13.48 -23.38 -1.46
C ASP A 70 -13.67 -22.63 -2.80
N TYR A 71 -13.19 -21.39 -2.86
CA TYR A 71 -13.20 -20.54 -4.05
C TYR A 71 -11.98 -19.65 -4.06
N HIS A 72 -11.29 -19.60 -5.18
CA HIS A 72 -10.17 -18.71 -5.44
C HIS A 72 -10.18 -18.30 -6.91
N ALA A 73 -10.08 -17.00 -7.17
CA ALA A 73 -9.96 -16.46 -8.52
C ALA A 73 -9.02 -15.25 -8.53
N GLU A 74 -8.17 -15.19 -9.55
CA GLU A 74 -7.21 -14.09 -9.76
C GLU A 74 -7.48 -13.43 -11.11
N TYR A 75 -7.39 -12.11 -11.13
CA TYR A 75 -7.52 -11.27 -12.32
C TYR A 75 -6.29 -10.37 -12.39
N ALA A 76 -5.69 -10.26 -13.56
CA ALA A 76 -4.54 -9.40 -13.77
C ALA A 76 -4.88 -7.92 -13.54
N SER A 77 -6.14 -7.55 -13.78
CA SER A 77 -6.65 -6.21 -13.53
C SER A 77 -8.07 -6.23 -12.97
N VAL A 78 -8.37 -5.29 -12.04
CA VAL A 78 -9.76 -5.01 -11.63
C VAL A 78 -10.65 -4.70 -12.83
N ALA A 79 -10.11 -4.04 -13.86
CA ALA A 79 -10.86 -3.71 -15.08
C ALA A 79 -11.26 -4.94 -15.91
N GLU A 80 -10.59 -6.07 -15.74
CA GLU A 80 -10.96 -7.34 -16.39
C GLU A 80 -12.13 -8.04 -15.70
N PHE A 81 -12.40 -7.68 -14.45
CA PHE A 81 -13.52 -8.24 -13.71
C PHE A 81 -14.82 -7.60 -14.22
N GLN A 82 -15.57 -8.38 -14.97
CA GLN A 82 -16.93 -8.02 -15.36
C GLN A 82 -17.91 -8.58 -14.31
N GLU A 83 -19.16 -8.11 -14.34
CA GLU A 83 -20.20 -8.68 -13.49
C GLU A 83 -20.18 -10.21 -13.60
N SER A 84 -19.94 -10.87 -12.48
CA SER A 84 -19.79 -12.32 -12.37
C SER A 84 -20.81 -12.91 -11.42
N TYR A 85 -21.14 -14.19 -11.65
CA TYR A 85 -22.05 -14.92 -10.79
C TYR A 85 -21.26 -15.81 -9.83
N LEU A 86 -21.41 -15.56 -8.52
CA LEU A 86 -20.79 -16.35 -7.45
C LEU A 86 -21.86 -17.09 -6.67
N HIS A 87 -21.48 -18.25 -6.10
CA HIS A 87 -22.36 -19.00 -5.22
C HIS A 87 -22.67 -18.22 -3.93
N ASN A 88 -23.83 -18.47 -3.35
CA ASN A 88 -24.20 -17.90 -2.06
C ASN A 88 -23.13 -18.21 -1.00
N GLY A 89 -22.57 -17.17 -0.36
CA GLY A 89 -21.49 -17.33 0.59
C GLY A 89 -20.83 -16.01 0.99
N ARG A 90 -19.75 -16.11 1.77
CA ARG A 90 -18.90 -14.96 2.16
C ARG A 90 -17.59 -15.03 1.40
N TYR A 91 -17.16 -13.90 0.94
CA TYR A 91 -15.95 -13.73 0.13
C TYR A 91 -15.13 -12.54 0.62
N LYS A 92 -13.86 -12.52 0.24
CA LYS A 92 -12.95 -11.40 0.37
C LYS A 92 -12.42 -11.04 -1.00
N ALA A 93 -12.54 -9.78 -1.38
CA ALA A 93 -11.86 -9.19 -2.53
C ALA A 93 -10.61 -8.47 -2.03
N SER A 94 -9.47 -8.73 -2.65
CA SER A 94 -8.19 -8.07 -2.37
C SER A 94 -7.67 -7.44 -3.66
N VAL A 95 -7.25 -6.19 -3.60
CA VAL A 95 -6.65 -5.46 -4.72
C VAL A 95 -5.23 -5.05 -4.39
N LYS A 96 -4.34 -5.05 -5.39
CA LYS A 96 -2.95 -4.67 -5.22
C LYS A 96 -2.38 -4.03 -6.47
N ALA A 97 -1.65 -2.91 -6.30
CA ALA A 97 -0.82 -2.29 -7.32
C ALA A 97 0.55 -1.94 -6.73
N GLY A 98 1.62 -2.23 -7.45
CA GLY A 98 3.00 -2.10 -6.99
C GLY A 98 3.53 -3.35 -6.29
N ASP A 99 4.75 -3.24 -5.75
CA ASP A 99 5.44 -4.32 -5.04
C ASP A 99 6.19 -3.74 -3.84
N LEU A 100 5.91 -4.23 -2.63
CA LEU A 100 6.59 -3.81 -1.39
C LEU A 100 8.09 -4.14 -1.37
N ASN A 101 8.56 -5.04 -2.25
CA ASN A 101 9.99 -5.30 -2.40
C ASN A 101 10.70 -4.25 -3.28
N VAL A 102 9.94 -3.38 -3.95
CA VAL A 102 10.46 -2.25 -4.72
C VAL A 102 10.31 -0.99 -3.90
N GLU A 103 11.40 -0.61 -3.24
CA GLU A 103 11.47 0.59 -2.41
C GLU A 103 12.05 1.77 -3.20
N GLY A 104 11.79 2.99 -2.76
CA GLY A 104 12.38 4.19 -3.38
C GLY A 104 11.45 5.40 -3.33
N TYR A 105 11.89 6.47 -3.98
CA TYR A 105 11.07 7.65 -4.22
C TYR A 105 10.03 7.33 -5.31
N ASP A 106 8.79 7.75 -5.11
CA ASP A 106 7.64 7.49 -6.00
C ASP A 106 7.33 5.98 -6.25
N CYS A 107 7.81 5.09 -5.36
CA CYS A 107 7.57 3.65 -5.41
C CYS A 107 6.43 3.23 -4.48
N ALA A 108 5.31 3.95 -4.50
CA ALA A 108 4.17 3.63 -3.67
C ALA A 108 3.51 2.30 -4.10
N THR A 109 3.29 1.43 -3.14
CA THR A 109 2.48 0.21 -3.29
C THR A 109 1.13 0.48 -2.65
N PHE A 110 0.06 0.08 -3.32
CA PHE A 110 -1.31 0.23 -2.84
C PHE A 110 -1.95 -1.14 -2.66
N GLU A 111 -2.57 -1.36 -1.52
CA GLU A 111 -3.31 -2.59 -1.21
C GLU A 111 -4.64 -2.25 -0.55
N GLY A 112 -5.65 -3.09 -0.78
CA GLY A 112 -6.95 -2.96 -0.16
C GLY A 112 -7.72 -4.27 -0.12
N GLU A 113 -8.59 -4.42 0.88
CA GLU A 113 -9.42 -5.60 1.04
C GLU A 113 -10.85 -5.21 1.42
N ALA A 114 -11.81 -5.99 0.95
CA ALA A 114 -13.22 -5.87 1.35
C ALA A 114 -13.85 -7.25 1.47
N GLU A 115 -14.50 -7.51 2.62
CA GLU A 115 -15.34 -8.69 2.78
C GLU A 115 -16.77 -8.39 2.30
N PHE A 116 -17.35 -9.33 1.59
CA PHE A 116 -18.73 -9.21 1.11
C PHE A 116 -19.49 -10.54 1.18
N LYS A 117 -20.81 -10.42 1.08
CA LYS A 117 -21.70 -11.57 1.08
C LYS A 117 -22.51 -11.62 -0.19
N VAL A 118 -22.45 -12.76 -0.87
CA VAL A 118 -23.31 -13.05 -2.01
C VAL A 118 -24.58 -13.74 -1.54
N VAL A 119 -25.73 -13.26 -1.99
CA VAL A 119 -27.05 -13.82 -1.73
C VAL A 119 -27.66 -14.23 -3.05
N SER A 120 -28.24 -15.43 -3.10
CA SER A 120 -28.87 -15.99 -4.28
C SER A 120 -29.88 -15.04 -4.92
N ARG A 121 -29.79 -14.86 -6.24
CA ARG A 121 -30.68 -14.01 -7.04
C ARG A 121 -30.64 -12.51 -6.68
N GLN A 122 -29.60 -12.08 -5.97
CA GLN A 122 -29.37 -10.67 -5.65
C GLN A 122 -28.08 -10.17 -6.32
N HIS A 123 -28.04 -8.88 -6.59
CA HIS A 123 -26.84 -8.18 -6.98
C HIS A 123 -26.11 -7.64 -5.76
N THR A 124 -24.78 -7.73 -5.76
CA THR A 124 -23.91 -7.19 -4.70
C THR A 124 -22.87 -6.28 -5.34
N ASP A 125 -22.90 -5.00 -4.97
CA ASP A 125 -21.85 -4.05 -5.31
C ASP A 125 -20.80 -4.07 -4.20
N VAL A 126 -19.52 -4.23 -4.58
CA VAL A 126 -18.37 -4.25 -3.68
C VAL A 126 -17.44 -3.11 -4.04
N GLU A 127 -17.19 -2.22 -3.10
CA GLU A 127 -16.18 -1.18 -3.23
C GLU A 127 -14.97 -1.56 -2.36
N VAL A 128 -13.78 -1.69 -2.98
CA VAL A 128 -12.51 -1.92 -2.29
C VAL A 128 -11.73 -0.62 -2.26
N THR A 129 -11.37 -0.13 -1.08
CA THR A 129 -10.51 1.04 -0.95
C THR A 129 -9.06 0.59 -0.83
N ALA A 130 -8.25 0.91 -1.84
CA ALA A 130 -6.82 0.70 -1.83
C ALA A 130 -6.11 1.89 -1.18
N THR A 131 -5.20 1.60 -0.26
CA THR A 131 -4.41 2.58 0.48
C THR A 131 -2.93 2.29 0.34
N ILE A 132 -2.05 3.25 0.66
CA ILE A 132 -0.60 3.04 0.67
C ILE A 132 -0.26 1.90 1.64
N ALA A 133 0.48 0.90 1.17
CA ALA A 133 0.94 -0.24 1.95
C ALA A 133 2.37 -0.06 2.50
N ASN A 134 3.12 0.90 1.96
CA ASN A 134 4.46 1.25 2.44
C ASN A 134 4.42 2.02 3.75
N SER A 135 5.57 2.00 4.46
CA SER A 135 5.96 3.05 5.40
C SER A 135 6.65 4.18 4.64
N LEU A 136 6.50 5.42 5.10
CA LEU A 136 7.07 6.60 4.46
C LEU A 136 8.11 7.21 5.38
N VAL A 137 9.31 7.46 4.87
CA VAL A 137 10.41 8.01 5.66
C VAL A 137 10.90 9.33 5.07
N LYS A 138 11.14 10.31 5.93
CA LYS A 138 11.72 11.60 5.58
C LYS A 138 12.73 12.01 6.62
N VAL A 139 13.79 12.68 6.20
CA VAL A 139 14.78 13.30 7.10
C VAL A 139 14.53 14.80 7.17
N GLU A 140 14.61 15.36 8.37
CA GLU A 140 14.60 16.79 8.63
C GLU A 140 15.83 17.18 9.46
N VAL A 141 16.32 18.40 9.24
CA VAL A 141 17.52 18.92 9.89
C VAL A 141 17.23 20.32 10.41
N THR A 142 17.49 20.55 11.71
CA THR A 142 17.30 21.88 12.28
C THR A 142 18.39 22.88 11.86
N GLU A 143 18.10 24.16 11.95
CA GLU A 143 19.10 25.21 11.72
C GLU A 143 20.24 25.17 12.73
N ALA A 144 19.99 24.68 13.96
CA ALA A 144 21.03 24.47 14.97
C ALA A 144 22.02 23.39 14.50
N PHE A 145 21.53 22.27 13.98
CA PHE A 145 22.35 21.18 13.43
C PHE A 145 23.17 21.68 12.23
N LYS A 146 22.54 22.36 11.29
CA LYS A 146 23.21 22.94 10.10
C LYS A 146 24.34 23.90 10.48
N SER A 147 24.07 24.75 11.47
CA SER A 147 25.06 25.73 11.94
C SER A 147 26.22 25.05 12.66
N TYR A 148 25.95 24.01 13.44
CA TYR A 148 26.98 23.29 14.19
C TYR A 148 27.87 22.46 13.25
N PHE A 149 27.30 21.84 12.23
CA PHE A 149 27.97 21.03 11.21
C PHE A 149 28.10 21.77 9.87
N ALA A 150 28.45 23.04 9.91
CA ALA A 150 28.56 23.87 8.69
C ALA A 150 29.62 23.37 7.68
N GLY A 151 30.47 22.41 8.07
CA GLY A 151 31.40 21.71 7.17
C GLY A 151 30.75 20.64 6.30
N GLY A 152 29.46 20.36 6.52
CA GLY A 152 28.66 19.40 5.78
C GLY A 152 28.24 18.19 6.61
N TYR A 153 27.22 17.52 6.15
CA TYR A 153 26.69 16.28 6.70
C TYR A 153 26.05 15.44 5.60
N GLU A 154 26.01 14.14 5.82
CA GLU A 154 25.42 13.17 4.89
C GLU A 154 24.62 12.16 5.70
N PHE A 155 23.49 11.75 5.16
CA PHE A 155 22.61 10.73 5.72
C PHE A 155 22.40 9.61 4.73
N THR A 156 22.59 8.37 5.19
CA THR A 156 22.28 7.16 4.43
C THR A 156 21.22 6.37 5.18
N LEU A 157 20.13 6.06 4.51
CA LEU A 157 19.08 5.19 5.02
C LEU A 157 19.29 3.80 4.43
N LYS A 158 19.36 2.78 5.29
CA LYS A 158 19.40 1.36 4.91
C LYS A 158 18.10 0.69 5.29
N THR A 159 17.55 -0.10 4.38
CA THR A 159 16.34 -0.87 4.63
C THR A 159 16.68 -2.32 4.96
N GLU A 160 15.73 -3.04 5.55
CA GLU A 160 15.90 -4.47 5.83
C GLU A 160 16.03 -5.33 4.56
N LEU A 161 15.51 -4.85 3.43
CA LEU A 161 15.69 -5.48 2.13
C LEU A 161 17.11 -5.30 1.57
N GLY A 162 17.96 -4.52 2.26
CA GLY A 162 19.35 -4.29 1.89
C GLY A 162 19.57 -3.14 0.93
N ASN A 163 18.55 -2.33 0.65
CA ASN A 163 18.69 -1.11 -0.15
C ASN A 163 19.31 0.01 0.68
N GLU A 164 20.12 0.86 0.02
CA GLU A 164 20.75 2.03 0.61
C GLU A 164 20.35 3.28 -0.19
N TYR A 165 19.96 4.33 0.52
CA TYR A 165 19.51 5.60 -0.06
C TYR A 165 20.21 6.76 0.60
N ASP A 166 20.84 7.62 -0.21
CA ASP A 166 21.28 8.92 0.25
C ASP A 166 20.06 9.83 0.40
N VAL A 167 19.81 10.30 1.60
CA VAL A 167 18.64 11.11 1.94
C VAL A 167 19.07 12.51 2.39
N THR A 168 18.29 13.50 2.03
CA THR A 168 18.50 14.89 2.43
C THR A 168 17.20 15.49 2.96
N GLU A 169 17.27 16.62 3.66
CA GLU A 169 16.08 17.36 4.08
C GLU A 169 15.21 17.86 2.91
N GLN A 170 15.73 17.86 1.70
CA GLN A 170 15.01 18.26 0.48
C GLN A 170 14.40 17.08 -0.25
N SER A 171 14.75 15.85 0.14
CA SER A 171 14.18 14.64 -0.45
C SER A 171 12.68 14.53 -0.15
N ASN A 172 11.94 14.01 -1.11
CA ASN A 172 10.55 13.59 -0.89
C ASN A 172 10.49 12.42 0.08
N TYR A 173 9.28 11.94 0.40
CA TYR A 173 9.12 10.72 1.15
C TYR A 173 9.73 9.53 0.40
N LEU A 174 10.53 8.76 1.11
CA LEU A 174 11.02 7.46 0.67
C LEU A 174 9.99 6.40 1.06
N PHE A 175 9.49 5.64 0.10
CA PHE A 175 8.57 4.54 0.32
C PHE A 175 9.37 3.27 0.59
N VAL A 176 9.21 2.68 1.77
CA VAL A 176 9.94 1.48 2.20
C VAL A 176 8.97 0.40 2.65
N ALA A 177 9.41 -0.85 2.63
CA ALA A 177 8.65 -1.94 3.21
C ALA A 177 8.42 -1.69 4.72
N PRO A 178 7.25 -2.05 5.28
CA PRO A 178 6.93 -1.83 6.69
C PRO A 178 7.66 -2.84 7.60
N THR A 179 8.98 -2.79 7.62
CA THR A 179 9.86 -3.70 8.37
C THR A 179 10.74 -2.92 9.33
N SER A 180 12.02 -2.70 9.00
CA SER A 180 12.94 -1.89 9.78
C SER A 180 13.85 -1.07 8.87
N ILE A 181 14.36 0.04 9.40
CA ILE A 181 15.36 0.88 8.75
C ILE A 181 16.49 1.19 9.71
N GLU A 182 17.67 1.45 9.15
CA GLU A 182 18.82 2.00 9.85
C GLU A 182 19.19 3.34 9.23
N ILE A 183 19.53 4.31 10.07
CA ILE A 183 19.97 5.63 9.64
C ILE A 183 21.41 5.82 10.09
N LEU A 184 22.27 6.05 9.10
CA LEU A 184 23.67 6.37 9.28
C LEU A 184 23.86 7.85 8.98
N ALA A 185 24.64 8.53 9.79
CA ALA A 185 24.94 9.93 9.56
C ALA A 185 26.43 10.19 9.75
N THR A 186 27.00 10.96 8.82
CA THR A 186 28.32 11.55 8.98
C THR A 186 28.20 13.07 8.99
N ALA A 187 29.02 13.75 9.77
CA ALA A 187 29.02 15.20 9.87
C ALA A 187 30.42 15.76 10.07
N THR A 188 30.65 16.98 9.59
CA THR A 188 31.96 17.65 9.72
C THR A 188 31.87 18.69 10.82
N LYS A 189 32.50 18.39 11.97
CA LYS A 189 32.64 19.32 13.08
C LYS A 189 33.59 20.45 12.69
N GLN A 190 33.17 21.70 12.91
CA GLN A 190 34.02 22.86 12.65
C GLN A 190 35.23 22.87 13.60
N PRO A 191 36.41 23.28 13.13
CA PRO A 191 37.58 23.42 14.02
C PRO A 191 37.39 24.60 14.96
N ASN A 192 37.96 24.49 16.17
CA ASN A 192 37.96 25.57 17.15
C ASN A 192 38.98 26.69 16.80
N GLU A 193 39.90 26.43 15.85
CA GLU A 193 40.92 27.36 15.44
C GLU A 193 40.75 27.78 13.96
N SER A 194 40.91 29.05 13.69
CA SER A 194 40.84 29.61 12.34
C SER A 194 41.93 29.02 11.44
N GLY A 195 41.53 28.39 10.33
CA GLY A 195 42.45 27.81 9.34
C GLY A 195 42.80 26.34 9.56
N ALA A 196 42.24 25.67 10.59
CA ALA A 196 42.27 24.21 10.72
C ALA A 196 41.20 23.56 9.83
N GLU A 197 41.42 22.29 9.44
CA GLU A 197 40.40 21.51 8.73
C GLU A 197 39.36 20.97 9.73
N GLY A 198 38.10 20.91 9.29
CA GLY A 198 37.02 20.32 10.05
C GLY A 198 37.24 18.80 10.22
N LYS A 199 36.84 18.26 11.35
CA LYS A 199 36.91 16.82 11.63
C LYS A 199 35.60 16.14 11.23
N VAL A 200 35.69 15.17 10.32
CA VAL A 200 34.55 14.29 10.01
C VAL A 200 34.33 13.33 11.17
N ILE A 201 33.11 13.26 11.64
CA ILE A 201 32.65 12.32 12.68
C ILE A 201 31.54 11.46 12.10
N THR A 202 31.42 10.24 12.59
CA THR A 202 30.30 9.34 12.31
C THR A 202 29.41 9.34 13.56
N LEU A 203 28.16 9.69 13.38
CA LEU A 203 27.16 9.60 14.44
C LEU A 203 26.79 8.12 14.65
N PRO A 204 26.37 7.72 15.86
CA PRO A 204 25.87 6.37 16.10
C PRO A 204 24.75 6.01 15.12
N THR A 205 24.78 4.77 14.63
CA THR A 205 23.73 4.22 13.78
C THR A 205 22.45 4.04 14.59
N GLU A 206 21.37 4.58 14.11
CA GLU A 206 20.05 4.43 14.73
C GLU A 206 19.19 3.48 13.91
N ARG A 207 18.54 2.53 14.60
CA ARG A 207 17.62 1.56 14.01
C ARG A 207 16.19 1.81 14.48
N ILE A 208 15.27 1.87 13.54
CA ILE A 208 13.83 1.95 13.79
C ILE A 208 13.21 0.63 13.33
N GLU A 209 12.64 -0.10 14.29
CA GLU A 209 12.06 -1.41 14.06
C GLU A 209 10.53 -1.36 14.01
N ASN A 210 9.94 -2.36 13.38
CA ASN A 210 8.49 -2.55 13.33
C ASN A 210 7.76 -1.35 12.73
N LEU A 211 8.27 -0.84 11.61
CA LEU A 211 7.59 0.19 10.85
C LEU A 211 6.18 -0.27 10.51
N LYS A 212 5.23 0.64 10.58
CA LYS A 212 3.83 0.35 10.26
C LYS A 212 3.51 0.81 8.85
N PRO A 213 2.68 0.08 8.11
CA PRO A 213 2.20 0.53 6.82
C PRO A 213 1.42 1.84 6.98
N ARG A 214 1.34 2.62 5.91
CA ARG A 214 0.57 3.86 5.84
C ARG A 214 0.94 4.90 6.92
N THR A 215 2.19 4.85 7.40
CA THR A 215 2.67 5.69 8.49
C THR A 215 3.88 6.49 8.05
N THR A 216 3.88 7.78 8.37
CA THR A 216 4.99 8.69 8.09
C THR A 216 5.96 8.74 9.27
N TYR A 217 7.23 8.49 9.00
CA TYR A 217 8.34 8.59 9.95
C TYR A 217 9.21 9.79 9.56
N VAL A 218 9.15 10.87 10.33
CA VAL A 218 10.03 12.02 10.16
C VAL A 218 11.19 11.91 11.14
N VAL A 219 12.39 11.68 10.61
CA VAL A 219 13.63 11.57 11.40
C VAL A 219 14.31 12.93 11.42
N LYS A 220 14.26 13.60 12.56
CA LYS A 220 14.76 14.96 12.74
C LYS A 220 16.07 14.97 13.49
N PHE A 221 17.11 15.50 12.86
CA PHE A 221 18.41 15.74 13.47
C PHE A 221 18.47 17.15 14.06
N ASP A 222 18.90 17.23 15.33
CA ASP A 222 19.04 18.48 16.07
C ASP A 222 20.33 18.48 16.89
N VAL A 223 20.70 19.63 17.40
CA VAL A 223 21.81 19.81 18.36
C VAL A 223 21.24 20.48 19.59
N SER A 224 21.42 19.83 20.78
CA SER A 224 20.99 20.41 22.04
C SER A 224 21.76 21.68 22.38
N THR A 225 21.23 22.47 23.29
CA THR A 225 21.93 23.67 23.83
C THR A 225 23.25 23.33 24.51
N ALA A 226 23.48 22.09 24.92
CA ALA A 226 24.71 21.59 25.45
C ALA A 226 25.73 21.16 24.37
N GLY A 227 25.34 21.20 23.08
CA GLY A 227 26.16 20.77 21.95
C GLY A 227 26.09 19.26 21.65
N ASP A 228 25.18 18.55 22.27
CA ASP A 228 24.93 17.12 21.96
C ASP A 228 24.02 17.00 20.74
N ALA A 229 24.39 16.12 19.82
CA ALA A 229 23.51 15.81 18.70
C ALA A 229 22.34 14.96 19.20
N THR A 230 21.14 15.31 18.78
CA THR A 230 19.91 14.60 19.12
C THR A 230 19.17 14.18 17.86
N LEU A 231 18.46 13.05 17.95
CA LEU A 231 17.59 12.56 16.93
C LEU A 231 16.18 12.46 17.49
N GLN A 232 15.23 13.04 16.79
CA GLN A 232 13.81 12.97 17.13
C GLN A 232 13.09 12.18 16.05
N ILE A 233 12.30 11.20 16.45
CA ILE A 233 11.45 10.42 15.54
C ILE A 233 10.01 10.88 15.75
N THR A 234 9.40 11.37 14.68
CA THR A 234 8.01 11.81 14.69
C THR A 234 7.19 10.86 13.82
N LEU A 235 6.08 10.39 14.35
CA LEU A 235 5.08 9.61 13.64
C LEU A 235 3.87 10.51 13.34
N ASN A 236 3.50 10.66 12.07
CA ASN A 236 2.32 11.42 11.65
C ASN A 236 2.15 12.77 12.42
N ASP A 237 3.22 13.58 12.46
CA ASP A 237 3.31 14.87 13.17
C ASP A 237 3.29 14.78 14.71
N SER A 238 3.28 13.60 15.30
CA SER A 238 3.38 13.41 16.76
C SER A 238 4.77 12.92 17.11
N LEU A 239 5.44 13.62 18.04
CA LEU A 239 6.74 13.19 18.56
C LEU A 239 6.58 11.84 19.28
N VAL A 240 7.30 10.81 18.81
CA VAL A 240 7.25 9.47 19.38
C VAL A 240 8.43 9.20 20.27
N GLU A 241 9.62 9.62 19.87
CA GLU A 241 10.86 9.34 20.59
C GLU A 241 11.91 10.43 20.35
N GLU A 242 12.58 10.84 21.41
CA GLU A 242 13.78 11.65 21.34
C GLU A 242 14.95 10.82 21.84
N ARG A 243 16.00 10.70 21.03
CA ARG A 243 17.23 9.98 21.38
C ARG A 243 18.41 10.92 21.33
N ASN A 244 19.24 10.84 22.35
CA ASN A 244 20.56 11.47 22.32
C ASN A 244 21.52 10.52 21.59
N ILE A 245 21.95 10.92 20.39
CA ILE A 245 22.79 10.12 19.51
C ILE A 245 24.29 10.39 19.65
N ASP A 246 24.67 11.43 20.43
CA ASP A 246 26.07 11.67 20.72
C ASP A 246 26.27 12.50 22.03
N ASN A 247 26.73 11.82 23.04
CA ASN A 247 27.17 12.45 24.32
C ASN A 247 28.63 12.88 24.28
N GLU A 248 29.43 12.48 23.27
CA GLU A 248 30.88 12.75 23.24
C GLU A 248 31.24 14.08 22.58
N LEU A 249 30.30 14.71 21.85
CA LEU A 249 30.54 16.00 21.20
C LEU A 249 30.93 17.10 22.21
N ASN A 250 30.59 16.92 23.48
CA ASN A 250 30.76 17.93 24.51
C ASN A 250 32.12 17.85 25.28
N GLN A 251 32.96 16.87 24.98
CA GLN A 251 34.23 16.70 25.71
C GLN A 251 35.31 17.76 25.36
N TYR A 252 35.03 18.65 24.40
CA TYR A 252 35.97 19.67 23.91
C TYR A 252 35.32 21.05 23.66
N ALA A 253 34.32 21.43 24.45
CA ALA A 253 33.78 22.78 24.48
C ALA A 253 34.62 23.69 25.40
#